data_98ae4247fb5f8d39a2d38c804e62b132
#
_entry.id   98ae4247fb5f8d39a2d38c804e62b132
#
_cell.length_a   1.000
_cell.length_b   1.000
_cell.length_c   1.000
_cell.angle_alpha   90.00
_cell.angle_beta   90.00
_cell.angle_gamma   90.00
#
_symmetry.space_group_name_H-M   'P 1'
#
loop_
_entity.id
_entity.type
_entity.pdbx_description
1 polymer ?
#
loop_
_entity_poly.entity_id
_entity_poly.type
_entity_poly.pdbx_seq_one_letter_code
_entity_poly.pdbx_strand_id
1 'polypeptide(L)' 'MLRTILGVVLGAHVGLVVIGVVEGAGHTIFPPP' A
#
# COMPACT_ATOMS: atom_id res chain seq x y z
N MET A 1 16.01 1.73 18.68
CA MET A 1 14.61 2.07 18.91
C MET A 1 14.04 2.95 17.83
N LEU A 2 14.65 4.10 17.53
CA LEU A 2 14.21 4.94 16.41
C LEU A 2 14.22 4.18 15.09
N ARG A 3 15.23 3.34 14.88
CA ARG A 3 15.37 2.56 13.66
C ARG A 3 14.20 1.61 13.46
N THR A 4 13.74 0.97 14.54
CA THR A 4 12.60 0.07 14.49
C THR A 4 11.32 0.82 14.17
N ILE A 5 11.11 1.97 14.80
CA ILE A 5 9.94 2.81 14.58
C ILE A 5 9.91 3.30 13.13
N LEU A 6 11.05 3.79 12.64
CA LEU A 6 11.15 4.25 11.25
C LEU A 6 10.88 3.12 10.26
N GLY A 7 11.39 1.93 10.52
CA GLY A 7 11.14 0.78 9.68
C GLY A 7 9.66 0.39 9.61
N VAL A 8 9.00 0.40 10.76
CA VAL A 8 7.57 0.08 10.84
C VAL A 8 6.75 1.14 10.09
N VAL A 9 7.05 2.42 10.31
CA VAL A 9 6.33 3.51 9.65
C VAL A 9 6.52 3.46 8.14
N LEU A 10 7.75 3.29 7.68
CA LEU A 10 8.05 3.20 6.25
C LEU A 10 7.40 1.97 5.63
N GLY A 11 7.46 0.83 6.30
CA GLY A 11 6.83 -0.40 5.81
C GLY A 11 5.32 -0.26 5.71
N ALA A 12 4.69 0.37 6.68
CA ALA A 12 3.26 0.61 6.67
C ALA A 12 2.86 1.51 5.49
N HIS A 13 3.63 2.56 5.24
CA HIS A 13 3.37 3.47 4.11
C HIS A 13 3.52 2.76 2.77
N VAL A 14 4.60 2.01 2.60
CA VAL A 14 4.85 1.26 1.36
C VAL A 14 3.75 0.23 1.13
N GLY A 15 3.37 -0.51 2.17
CA GLY A 15 2.30 -1.49 2.08
C GLY A 15 0.97 -0.85 1.68
N LEU A 16 0.63 0.29 2.30
CA LEU A 16 -0.59 1.00 1.99
C LEU A 16 -0.62 1.49 0.54
N VAL A 17 0.50 2.02 0.06
CA VAL A 17 0.62 2.48 -1.33
C VAL A 17 0.46 1.32 -2.31
N VAL A 18 1.11 0.19 -2.03
CA VAL A 18 1.02 -0.99 -2.88
C VAL A 18 -0.42 -1.50 -2.96
N ILE A 19 -1.09 -1.62 -1.82
CA ILE A 19 -2.48 -2.05 -1.76
C ILE A 19 -3.38 -1.09 -2.54
N GLY A 20 -3.20 0.22 -2.33
CA GLY A 20 -3.98 1.24 -3.02
C GLY A 20 -3.79 1.20 -4.53
N VAL A 21 -2.56 1.00 -5.00
CA VAL A 21 -2.27 0.90 -6.42
C VAL A 21 -2.92 -0.35 -7.02
N VAL A 22 -2.82 -1.48 -6.33
CA VAL A 22 -3.41 -2.74 -6.79
C VAL A 22 -4.93 -2.62 -6.86
N GLU A 23 -5.56 -2.04 -5.85
CA GLU A 23 -7.01 -1.84 -5.84
C GLU A 23 -7.45 -0.87 -6.94
N GLY A 24 -6.77 0.25 -7.08
CA GLY A 24 -7.06 1.22 -8.13
C GLY A 24 -6.90 0.64 -9.52
N ALA A 25 -5.82 -0.09 -9.77
CA ALA A 25 -5.59 -0.75 -11.04
C ALA A 25 -6.65 -1.82 -11.30
N GLY A 26 -7.01 -2.59 -10.26
CA GLY A 26 -8.05 -3.60 -10.37
C GLY A 26 -9.39 -3.01 -10.79
N HIS A 27 -9.78 -1.88 -10.21
CA HIS A 27 -11.03 -1.20 -10.56
C HIS A 27 -11.02 -0.67 -12.00
N THR A 28 -9.86 -0.31 -12.51
CA THR A 28 -9.72 0.21 -13.88
C THR A 28 -9.69 -0.92 -14.90
N ILE A 29 -8.94 -1.98 -14.61
CA ILE A 29 -8.76 -3.10 -15.51
C ILE A 29 -9.93 -4.08 -15.44
N PHE A 30 -10.39 -4.38 -14.22
CA PHE A 30 -11.49 -5.30 -13.95
C PHE A 30 -12.56 -4.62 -13.10
N PRO A 31 -13.33 -3.68 -13.69
CA PRO A 31 -14.35 -2.99 -12.93
C PRO A 31 -15.42 -3.99 -12.48
N PRO A 32 -15.98 -3.83 -11.25
CA PRO A 32 -17.05 -4.70 -10.79
C PRO A 32 -18.30 -4.50 -11.64
N PRO A 33 -19.12 -5.56 -11.78
CA PRO A 33 -20.38 -5.49 -12.52
C PRO A 33 -21.39 -4.58 -11.87
#